data_34ac1753e66198549ec17fa0d6b9f4ff
#
_entry.id   34ac1753e66198549ec17fa0d6b9f4ff
#
_cell.length_a   1.000
_cell.length_b   1.000
_cell.length_c   1.000
_cell.angle_alpha   90.00
_cell.angle_beta   90.00
_cell.angle_gamma   90.00
#
_symmetry.space_group_name_H-M   'P 1'
#
loop_
_entity.id
_entity.type
_entity.pdbx_description
1 polymer ?
#
loop_
_entity_poly.entity_id
_entity_poly.type
_entity_poly.pdbx_seq_one_letter_code
_entity_poly.pdbx_strand_id
1 'polypeptide(L)'
;MLISIHVGHEYSFDASLLNRERIFQLENKRDDGIWEANFARPQLERFIAASPYIEAAAITNNLVYSSVRFGISASEGPDARSYMEQVERITPGYTKVFGFELVAGDTDCLKRPEGTLIPESMARKLFGEENPIGKPVYLSEFAGAEGSIIYGLSFEPAYIVGGVFRDFPENTRVKNALYIPIMEKEMMENWHTGLYYCYLLMSTPESASVTTETYMADSRAFLKSFTIEDMRLRPLSDLYFGQPVRADAAPIGNKLRTNMLFFIAILIIGIALVNYINLSIALAPIRTKSITIQKVPRYGSIWSWSPWESRLSPSSSPCFSCYF
;
A
#
# COMPACT_ATOMS: atom_id res chain seq x y z
N MET A 1 -12.12 -17.12 -7.14
CA MET A 1 -11.35 -16.72 -5.96
C MET A 1 -10.18 -15.76 -6.30
N LEU A 2 -9.21 -16.12 -7.13
CA LEU A 2 -8.07 -15.23 -7.46
C LEU A 2 -8.49 -13.90 -8.08
N ILE A 3 -9.43 -13.87 -9.02
CA ILE A 3 -9.92 -12.63 -9.64
C ILE A 3 -10.57 -11.71 -8.61
N SER A 4 -11.38 -12.26 -7.70
CA SER A 4 -12.04 -11.45 -6.65
C SER A 4 -11.04 -10.85 -5.68
N ILE A 5 -9.96 -11.57 -5.34
CA ILE A 5 -8.87 -11.09 -4.49
C ILE A 5 -8.13 -9.95 -5.20
N HIS A 6 -7.79 -10.14 -6.49
CA HIS A 6 -7.11 -9.11 -7.28
C HIS A 6 -7.96 -7.83 -7.41
N VAL A 7 -9.24 -7.98 -7.74
CA VAL A 7 -10.16 -6.83 -7.83
C VAL A 7 -10.29 -6.13 -6.47
N GLY A 8 -10.42 -6.88 -5.37
CA GLY A 8 -10.44 -6.32 -4.02
C GLY A 8 -9.17 -5.56 -3.68
N HIS A 9 -8.01 -6.10 -4.03
CA HIS A 9 -6.70 -5.46 -3.85
C HIS A 9 -6.60 -4.12 -4.61
N GLU A 10 -7.03 -4.10 -5.88
CA GLU A 10 -7.02 -2.88 -6.70
C GLU A 10 -7.94 -1.78 -6.13
N TYR A 11 -9.17 -2.13 -5.72
CA TYR A 11 -10.10 -1.15 -5.16
C TYR A 11 -9.77 -0.70 -3.74
N SER A 12 -8.98 -1.47 -3.01
CA SER A 12 -8.52 -1.11 -1.66
C SER A 12 -7.18 -0.39 -1.63
N PHE A 13 -6.67 0.05 -2.82
CA PHE A 13 -5.42 0.79 -2.88
C PHE A 13 -5.48 2.08 -2.04
N ASP A 14 -4.46 2.32 -1.22
CA ASP A 14 -4.38 3.41 -0.23
C ASP A 14 -5.48 3.40 0.85
N ALA A 15 -6.34 2.38 0.93
CA ALA A 15 -7.42 2.33 1.92
C ALA A 15 -6.93 2.22 3.37
N SER A 16 -5.71 1.74 3.57
CA SER A 16 -5.07 1.61 4.89
C SER A 16 -4.56 2.93 5.47
N LEU A 17 -4.45 3.98 4.65
CA LEU A 17 -3.93 5.28 5.09
C LEU A 17 -4.97 6.03 5.92
N LEU A 18 -4.59 6.39 7.14
CA LEU A 18 -5.50 6.90 8.17
C LEU A 18 -6.28 8.16 7.76
N ASN A 19 -5.65 9.08 7.04
CA ASN A 19 -6.23 10.38 6.66
C ASN A 19 -6.46 10.52 5.15
N ARG A 20 -6.66 9.40 4.43
CA ARG A 20 -6.68 9.39 2.95
C ARG A 20 -7.61 10.42 2.31
N GLU A 21 -8.74 10.73 2.97
CA GLU A 21 -9.73 11.70 2.46
C GLU A 21 -9.27 13.16 2.58
N ARG A 22 -8.29 13.42 3.47
CA ARG A 22 -7.70 14.73 3.71
C ARG A 22 -6.32 14.91 3.10
N ILE A 23 -5.80 13.85 2.44
CA ILE A 23 -4.52 13.90 1.75
C ILE A 23 -4.73 14.24 0.29
N PHE A 24 -4.00 15.23 -0.19
CA PHE A 24 -4.05 15.71 -1.57
C PHE A 24 -2.65 15.79 -2.16
N GLN A 25 -2.52 15.47 -3.45
CA GLN A 25 -1.32 15.73 -4.22
C GLN A 25 -1.42 17.09 -4.87
N LEU A 26 -0.37 17.90 -4.77
CA LEU A 26 -0.27 19.16 -5.48
C LEU A 26 0.17 18.91 -6.92
N GLU A 27 -0.56 19.48 -7.85
CA GLU A 27 -0.28 19.40 -9.29
C GLU A 27 -0.33 20.79 -9.91
N ASN A 28 0.47 21.00 -10.95
CA ASN A 28 0.45 22.21 -11.75
C ASN A 28 0.20 21.88 -13.22
N LYS A 29 -0.36 22.83 -13.94
CA LYS A 29 -0.57 22.75 -15.37
C LYS A 29 0.32 23.77 -16.05
N ARG A 30 1.16 23.30 -16.97
CA ARG A 30 2.04 24.13 -17.75
C ARG A 30 1.34 24.74 -18.96
N ASP A 31 1.99 25.70 -19.61
CA ASP A 31 1.57 26.35 -20.85
C ASP A 31 1.36 25.38 -22.03
N ASP A 32 1.96 24.18 -21.97
CA ASP A 32 1.69 23.08 -22.91
C ASP A 32 0.35 22.35 -22.64
N GLY A 33 -0.39 22.77 -21.63
CA GLY A 33 -1.66 22.17 -21.22
C GLY A 33 -1.56 20.87 -20.46
N ILE A 34 -0.34 20.42 -20.13
CA ILE A 34 -0.10 19.13 -19.46
C ILE A 34 -0.03 19.34 -17.94
N TRP A 35 -0.74 18.47 -17.22
CA TRP A 35 -0.63 18.39 -15.76
C TRP A 35 0.63 17.64 -15.35
N GLU A 36 1.33 18.17 -14.36
CA GLU A 36 2.50 17.55 -13.77
C GLU A 36 2.52 17.70 -12.24
N ALA A 37 3.18 16.76 -11.55
CA ALA A 37 3.22 16.74 -10.10
C ALA A 37 4.59 17.19 -9.53
N ASN A 38 5.51 17.68 -10.36
CA ASN A 38 6.82 18.07 -9.90
C ASN A 38 6.96 19.59 -9.74
N PHE A 39 7.71 19.97 -8.71
CA PHE A 39 7.94 21.36 -8.33
C PHE A 39 9.39 21.57 -7.91
N ALA A 40 9.84 22.82 -7.99
CA ALA A 40 11.03 23.24 -7.26
C ALA A 40 10.72 23.40 -5.78
N ARG A 41 11.69 23.09 -4.91
CA ARG A 41 11.51 23.14 -3.45
C ARG A 41 11.00 24.50 -2.94
N PRO A 42 11.55 25.65 -3.37
CA PRO A 42 11.06 26.95 -2.90
C PRO A 42 9.62 27.26 -3.33
N GLN A 43 9.18 26.73 -4.50
CA GLN A 43 7.78 26.88 -4.93
C GLN A 43 6.83 26.17 -3.98
N LEU A 44 7.19 24.94 -3.54
CA LEU A 44 6.41 24.18 -2.57
C LEU A 44 6.34 24.88 -1.21
N GLU A 45 7.47 25.35 -0.71
CA GLU A 45 7.53 26.07 0.59
C GLU A 45 6.68 27.34 0.56
N ARG A 46 6.72 28.08 -0.54
CA ARG A 46 5.85 29.25 -0.73
C ARG A 46 4.37 28.87 -0.72
N PHE A 47 3.99 27.81 -1.41
CA PHE A 47 2.60 27.33 -1.43
C PHE A 47 2.14 26.88 -0.04
N ILE A 48 2.97 26.10 0.65
CA ILE A 48 2.67 25.61 2.01
C ILE A 48 2.49 26.76 2.98
N ALA A 49 3.39 27.76 2.94
CA ALA A 49 3.33 28.93 3.82
C ALA A 49 2.12 29.84 3.56
N ALA A 50 1.52 29.78 2.37
CA ALA A 50 0.41 30.65 2.00
C ALA A 50 -0.95 30.23 2.55
N SER A 51 -1.09 29.01 3.09
CA SER A 51 -2.40 28.50 3.54
C SER A 51 -2.36 28.00 4.98
N PRO A 52 -3.23 28.52 5.85
CA PRO A 52 -3.37 28.04 7.23
C PRO A 52 -4.10 26.69 7.31
N TYR A 53 -4.69 26.21 6.21
CA TYR A 53 -5.44 24.95 6.16
C TYR A 53 -4.56 23.72 5.94
N ILE A 54 -3.25 23.91 5.75
CA ILE A 54 -2.29 22.82 5.56
C ILE A 54 -1.75 22.42 6.93
N GLU A 55 -2.13 21.25 7.42
CA GLU A 55 -1.67 20.72 8.72
C GLU A 55 -0.28 20.10 8.66
N ALA A 56 0.07 19.50 7.52
CA ALA A 56 1.38 18.93 7.25
C ALA A 56 1.63 18.83 5.74
N ALA A 57 2.92 18.84 5.38
CA ALA A 57 3.36 18.65 4.00
C ALA A 57 4.39 17.54 3.93
N ALA A 58 4.13 16.58 3.05
CA ALA A 58 5.02 15.48 2.69
C ALA A 58 5.71 15.81 1.38
N ILE A 59 6.97 16.18 1.41
CA ILE A 59 7.76 16.42 0.22
C ILE A 59 8.73 15.25 0.06
N THR A 60 8.78 14.70 -1.14
CA THR A 60 9.70 13.63 -1.51
C THR A 60 10.37 13.95 -2.83
N ASN A 61 11.55 13.41 -3.02
CA ASN A 61 12.28 13.48 -4.28
C ASN A 61 12.20 12.12 -4.97
N ASN A 62 11.46 12.03 -6.06
CA ASN A 62 11.12 10.76 -6.70
C ASN A 62 11.76 10.56 -8.09
N LEU A 63 12.58 11.46 -8.57
CA LEU A 63 12.93 11.49 -10.00
C LEU A 63 13.79 10.33 -10.51
N VAL A 64 14.52 9.66 -9.64
CA VAL A 64 15.45 8.61 -10.09
C VAL A 64 15.36 7.35 -9.22
N TYR A 65 14.82 7.46 -8.02
CA TYR A 65 15.02 6.48 -6.97
C TYR A 65 13.88 5.51 -6.75
N SER A 66 12.69 5.79 -7.21
CA SER A 66 11.54 4.88 -7.04
C SER A 66 11.73 3.51 -7.70
N SER A 67 12.67 3.42 -8.65
CA SER A 67 13.06 2.16 -9.31
C SER A 67 14.47 1.70 -8.95
N VAL A 68 15.27 2.52 -8.27
CA VAL A 68 16.64 2.19 -7.90
C VAL A 68 16.67 1.51 -6.53
N ARG A 69 17.38 0.40 -6.48
CA ARG A 69 17.62 -0.33 -5.23
C ARG A 69 19.07 -0.18 -4.82
N PHE A 70 19.29 0.03 -3.54
CA PHE A 70 20.61 0.11 -2.93
C PHE A 70 20.90 -1.17 -2.16
N GLY A 71 22.16 -1.56 -2.15
CA GLY A 71 22.62 -2.55 -1.21
C GLY A 71 22.64 -1.95 0.19
N ILE A 72 21.89 -2.50 1.11
CA ILE A 72 21.80 -2.05 2.50
C ILE A 72 22.37 -3.11 3.41
N SER A 73 23.33 -2.75 4.27
CA SER A 73 23.98 -3.65 5.21
C SER A 73 24.03 -3.06 6.63
N ALA A 74 24.08 -3.94 7.63
CA ALA A 74 24.25 -3.57 9.03
C ALA A 74 25.75 -3.43 9.43
N SER A 75 26.67 -3.77 8.54
CA SER A 75 28.12 -3.69 8.76
C SER A 75 28.82 -3.14 7.53
N GLU A 76 29.97 -2.51 7.75
CA GLU A 76 30.82 -2.00 6.68
C GLU A 76 31.79 -3.09 6.17
N GLY A 77 32.07 -3.07 4.87
CA GLY A 77 33.11 -3.89 4.25
C GLY A 77 32.60 -4.79 3.12
N PRO A 78 33.55 -5.34 2.32
CA PRO A 78 33.22 -6.12 1.12
C PRO A 78 32.51 -7.45 1.42
N ASP A 79 32.71 -8.00 2.62
CA ASP A 79 32.07 -9.25 3.07
C ASP A 79 30.75 -9.02 3.82
N ALA A 80 30.32 -7.77 3.92
CA ALA A 80 29.07 -7.42 4.59
C ALA A 80 27.86 -8.00 3.83
N ARG A 81 26.98 -8.67 4.55
CA ARG A 81 25.72 -9.16 3.98
C ARG A 81 24.83 -7.97 3.64
N SER A 82 24.66 -7.69 2.36
CA SER A 82 23.80 -6.61 1.87
C SER A 82 22.49 -7.14 1.28
N TYR A 83 21.44 -6.33 1.40
CA TYR A 83 20.13 -6.59 0.83
C TYR A 83 19.75 -5.47 -0.12
N MET A 84 19.21 -5.82 -1.28
CA MET A 84 18.77 -4.84 -2.28
C MET A 84 17.40 -4.29 -1.90
N GLU A 85 17.39 -3.07 -1.37
CA GLU A 85 16.21 -2.39 -0.84
C GLU A 85 15.99 -1.01 -1.49
N GLN A 86 14.79 -0.49 -1.38
CA GLN A 86 14.48 0.87 -1.83
C GLN A 86 14.90 1.89 -0.77
N VAL A 87 15.35 3.05 -1.25
CA VAL A 87 15.65 4.21 -0.42
C VAL A 87 14.79 5.37 -0.90
N GLU A 88 14.07 5.99 0.01
CA GLU A 88 13.21 7.14 -0.27
C GLU A 88 13.69 8.36 0.51
N ARG A 89 13.70 9.51 -0.15
CA ARG A 89 14.13 10.78 0.44
C ARG A 89 12.92 11.63 0.74
N ILE A 90 12.76 12.00 2.01
CA ILE A 90 11.54 12.64 2.50
C ILE A 90 11.83 13.83 3.42
N THR A 91 10.84 14.69 3.57
CA THR A 91 10.80 15.65 4.68
C THR A 91 10.17 15.04 5.91
N PRO A 92 10.47 15.54 7.14
CA PRO A 92 9.87 15.02 8.37
C PRO A 92 8.33 15.00 8.36
N GLY A 93 7.70 15.95 7.67
CA GLY A 93 6.24 16.01 7.53
C GLY A 93 5.61 14.82 6.81
N TYR A 94 6.39 14.06 6.05
CA TYR A 94 5.93 12.87 5.33
C TYR A 94 5.31 11.83 6.27
N THR A 95 5.95 11.59 7.40
CA THR A 95 5.48 10.63 8.40
C THR A 95 4.13 11.02 8.99
N LYS A 96 3.90 12.33 9.19
CA LYS A 96 2.61 12.86 9.70
C LYS A 96 1.50 12.77 8.65
N VAL A 97 1.80 13.09 7.39
CA VAL A 97 0.82 13.04 6.29
C VAL A 97 0.31 11.62 6.09
N PHE A 98 1.21 10.64 6.04
CA PHE A 98 0.86 9.25 5.75
C PHE A 98 0.61 8.40 7.00
N GLY A 99 0.71 8.98 8.20
CA GLY A 99 0.35 8.30 9.45
C GLY A 99 1.25 7.11 9.78
N PHE A 100 2.58 7.32 9.82
CA PHE A 100 3.53 6.27 10.18
C PHE A 100 3.32 5.82 11.63
N GLU A 101 3.08 4.53 11.82
CA GLU A 101 2.97 3.92 13.14
C GLU A 101 4.35 3.43 13.58
N LEU A 102 4.95 4.09 14.58
CA LEU A 102 6.25 3.69 15.11
C LEU A 102 6.15 2.49 16.03
N VAL A 103 7.02 1.51 15.81
CA VAL A 103 7.24 0.36 16.68
C VAL A 103 8.33 0.68 17.72
N ALA A 104 9.35 1.45 17.32
CA ALA A 104 10.45 1.88 18.18
C ALA A 104 11.05 3.19 17.69
N GLY A 105 11.68 3.95 18.59
CA GLY A 105 12.38 5.20 18.25
C GLY A 105 11.45 6.38 18.01
N ASP A 106 11.92 7.36 17.22
CA ASP A 106 11.27 8.65 16.98
C ASP A 106 11.45 9.10 15.52
N THR A 107 10.45 9.83 14.98
CA THR A 107 10.53 10.48 13.66
C THR A 107 11.45 11.69 13.63
N ASP A 108 11.81 12.25 14.78
CA ASP A 108 12.73 13.39 14.90
C ASP A 108 14.14 13.08 14.39
N CYS A 109 14.49 11.80 14.23
CA CYS A 109 15.72 11.40 13.57
C CYS A 109 15.86 12.00 12.16
N LEU A 110 14.75 12.18 11.42
CA LEU A 110 14.73 12.80 10.09
C LEU A 110 15.06 14.30 10.08
N LYS A 111 15.28 14.92 11.23
CA LYS A 111 15.80 16.30 11.34
C LYS A 111 17.33 16.35 11.28
N ARG A 112 18.00 15.19 11.32
CA ARG A 112 19.45 15.06 11.26
C ARG A 112 19.85 14.40 9.93
N PRO A 113 20.94 14.84 9.28
CA PRO A 113 21.36 14.31 7.98
C PRO A 113 21.56 12.79 7.98
N GLU A 114 22.15 12.27 9.05
CA GLU A 114 22.47 10.86 9.23
C GLU A 114 21.29 10.01 9.74
N GLY A 115 20.17 10.63 10.09
CA GLY A 115 19.02 9.93 10.67
C GLY A 115 18.21 9.16 9.64
N THR A 116 17.74 7.96 10.00
CA THR A 116 16.90 7.14 9.11
C THR A 116 15.76 6.45 9.83
N LEU A 117 14.67 6.24 9.10
CA LEU A 117 13.56 5.36 9.48
C LEU A 117 13.58 4.12 8.60
N ILE A 118 13.37 2.96 9.21
CA ILE A 118 13.31 1.68 8.51
C ILE A 118 12.00 0.93 8.86
N PRO A 119 11.44 0.14 7.93
CA PRO A 119 10.29 -0.71 8.23
C PRO A 119 10.70 -1.86 9.14
N GLU A 120 9.73 -2.39 9.88
CA GLU A 120 9.93 -3.52 10.81
C GLU A 120 10.51 -4.75 10.10
N SER A 121 10.06 -5.04 8.89
CA SER A 121 10.61 -6.13 8.07
C SER A 121 12.09 -5.96 7.74
N MET A 122 12.53 -4.74 7.45
CA MET A 122 13.94 -4.43 7.18
C MET A 122 14.76 -4.49 8.47
N ALA A 123 14.25 -3.98 9.58
CA ALA A 123 14.90 -4.06 10.87
C ALA A 123 15.19 -5.52 11.26
N ARG A 124 14.20 -6.39 11.11
CA ARG A 124 14.34 -7.84 11.37
C ARG A 124 15.33 -8.50 10.41
N LYS A 125 15.34 -8.10 9.15
CA LYS A 125 16.25 -8.62 8.11
C LYS A 125 17.71 -8.25 8.37
N LEU A 126 17.97 -7.02 8.85
CA LEU A 126 19.32 -6.49 9.09
C LEU A 126 19.87 -6.87 10.46
N PHE A 127 19.05 -6.83 11.50
CA PHE A 127 19.48 -6.93 12.89
C PHE A 127 18.89 -8.13 13.65
N GLY A 128 18.00 -8.92 13.01
CA GLY A 128 17.33 -10.05 13.68
C GLY A 128 16.43 -9.57 14.82
N GLU A 129 16.66 -10.12 16.01
CA GLU A 129 15.92 -9.75 17.23
C GLU A 129 16.62 -8.64 18.05
N GLU A 130 17.74 -8.12 17.57
CA GLU A 130 18.45 -7.07 18.28
C GLU A 130 17.76 -5.70 18.08
N ASN A 131 17.84 -4.84 19.11
CA ASN A 131 17.32 -3.47 18.99
C ASN A 131 18.10 -2.70 17.91
N PRO A 132 17.43 -2.25 16.83
CA PRO A 132 18.10 -1.54 15.75
C PRO A 132 18.38 -0.07 16.05
N ILE A 133 17.72 0.53 17.05
CA ILE A 133 17.84 1.97 17.34
C ILE A 133 19.27 2.33 17.73
N GLY A 134 19.80 3.37 17.08
CA GLY A 134 21.17 3.84 17.27
C GLY A 134 22.23 3.06 16.51
N LYS A 135 21.87 1.98 15.79
CA LYS A 135 22.81 1.22 14.98
C LYS A 135 22.98 1.85 13.59
N PRO A 136 24.20 1.74 13.01
CA PRO A 136 24.46 2.22 11.67
C PRO A 136 23.87 1.27 10.61
N VAL A 137 23.48 1.87 9.49
CA VAL A 137 23.09 1.20 8.25
C VAL A 137 23.92 1.80 7.12
N TYR A 138 24.61 0.97 6.36
CA TYR A 138 25.49 1.36 5.29
C TYR A 138 24.81 1.17 3.94
N LEU A 139 24.94 2.18 3.08
CA LEU A 139 24.50 2.12 1.69
C LEU A 139 25.70 1.75 0.82
N SER A 140 25.60 0.64 0.11
CA SER A 140 26.57 0.26 -0.91
C SER A 140 26.07 0.63 -2.31
N GLU A 141 26.93 0.51 -3.30
CA GLU A 141 26.61 0.79 -4.70
C GLU A 141 25.30 0.14 -5.15
N PHE A 142 24.56 0.88 -5.94
CA PHE A 142 23.24 0.47 -6.40
C PHE A 142 23.30 -0.45 -7.64
N ALA A 143 22.41 -1.42 -7.71
CA ALA A 143 22.10 -2.13 -8.93
C ALA A 143 21.01 -1.35 -9.68
N GLY A 144 21.42 -0.59 -10.68
CA GLY A 144 20.48 0.17 -11.51
C GLY A 144 21.16 0.59 -12.80
N ALA A 145 20.39 0.84 -13.84
CA ALA A 145 20.83 1.05 -15.21
C ALA A 145 22.16 1.78 -15.34
N GLU A 146 23.11 1.15 -16.03
CA GLU A 146 24.34 1.78 -16.47
C GLU A 146 24.01 3.14 -17.10
N GLY A 147 24.54 4.23 -16.52
CA GLY A 147 24.37 5.59 -17.04
C GLY A 147 23.35 6.46 -16.31
N SER A 148 22.70 6.01 -15.25
CA SER A 148 21.87 6.87 -14.41
C SER A 148 22.77 7.82 -13.61
N ILE A 149 22.95 9.03 -14.13
CA ILE A 149 23.57 10.12 -13.40
C ILE A 149 22.64 10.47 -12.24
N ILE A 150 23.06 10.12 -11.05
CA ILE A 150 22.42 10.57 -9.81
C ILE A 150 22.79 12.05 -9.66
N TYR A 151 22.01 12.93 -10.28
CA TYR A 151 22.29 14.36 -10.33
C TYR A 151 22.55 14.93 -8.94
N GLY A 152 23.83 15.19 -8.61
CA GLY A 152 24.24 16.01 -7.48
C GLY A 152 23.75 15.57 -6.10
N LEU A 153 23.34 14.31 -5.93
CA LEU A 153 22.86 13.81 -4.67
C LEU A 153 24.00 13.13 -3.92
N SER A 154 24.33 13.65 -2.78
CA SER A 154 25.25 13.02 -1.84
C SER A 154 24.46 12.11 -0.90
N PHE A 155 25.06 10.96 -0.61
CA PHE A 155 24.58 10.07 0.45
C PHE A 155 25.63 10.08 1.57
N GLU A 156 25.13 10.04 2.80
CA GLU A 156 26.02 9.81 3.93
C GLU A 156 26.57 8.39 3.85
N PRO A 157 27.85 8.18 4.24
CA PRO A 157 28.46 6.85 4.20
C PRO A 157 27.74 5.86 5.12
N ALA A 158 27.11 6.35 6.18
CA ALA A 158 26.28 5.57 7.08
C ALA A 158 25.12 6.39 7.59
N TYR A 159 23.97 5.76 7.73
CA TYR A 159 22.79 6.32 8.38
C TYR A 159 22.56 5.64 9.73
N ILE A 160 22.09 6.39 10.70
CA ILE A 160 21.79 5.88 12.05
C ILE A 160 20.29 5.63 12.17
N VAL A 161 19.92 4.42 12.50
CA VAL A 161 18.51 4.07 12.72
C VAL A 161 17.97 4.84 13.92
N GLY A 162 17.09 5.77 13.68
CA GLY A 162 16.45 6.56 14.72
C GLY A 162 15.03 6.13 15.01
N GLY A 163 14.39 5.41 14.09
CA GLY A 163 13.07 4.84 14.30
C GLY A 163 12.76 3.66 13.41
N VAL A 164 11.87 2.82 13.91
CA VAL A 164 11.32 1.66 13.19
C VAL A 164 9.81 1.85 13.09
N PHE A 165 9.27 1.74 11.89
CA PHE A 165 7.84 1.84 11.65
C PHE A 165 7.25 0.50 11.25
N ARG A 166 5.95 0.33 11.53
CA ARG A 166 5.18 -0.86 11.11
C ARG A 166 5.03 -0.87 9.60
N ASP A 167 5.24 -2.03 8.98
CA ASP A 167 5.13 -2.21 7.55
C ASP A 167 3.74 -1.79 7.03
N PHE A 168 3.74 -1.02 5.96
CA PHE A 168 2.54 -0.71 5.21
C PHE A 168 2.12 -1.91 4.34
N PRO A 169 0.82 -2.09 4.09
CA PRO A 169 0.35 -3.07 3.11
C PRO A 169 0.90 -2.79 1.71
N GLU A 170 1.03 -3.84 0.89
CA GLU A 170 1.56 -3.72 -0.48
C GLU A 170 0.67 -2.86 -1.41
N ASN A 171 -0.64 -2.74 -1.10
CA ASN A 171 -1.60 -1.96 -1.87
C ASN A 171 -1.67 -0.50 -1.41
N THR A 172 -0.52 0.12 -1.20
CA THR A 172 -0.40 1.55 -0.90
C THR A 172 0.75 2.18 -1.66
N ARG A 173 0.70 3.50 -1.85
CA ARG A 173 1.80 4.27 -2.44
C ARG A 173 2.98 4.47 -1.50
N VAL A 174 2.76 4.37 -0.19
CA VAL A 174 3.82 4.41 0.81
C VAL A 174 4.56 3.08 0.77
N LYS A 175 5.87 3.12 0.58
CA LYS A 175 6.69 1.93 0.43
C LYS A 175 7.36 1.53 1.74
N ASN A 176 7.61 0.25 1.90
CA ASN A 176 8.44 -0.29 2.97
C ASN A 176 9.92 -0.13 2.59
N ALA A 177 10.40 1.11 2.61
CA ALA A 177 11.72 1.53 2.17
C ALA A 177 12.54 2.08 3.35
N LEU A 178 13.84 2.26 3.14
CA LEU A 178 14.67 3.05 4.04
C LEU A 178 14.42 4.53 3.74
N TYR A 179 13.96 5.27 4.74
CA TYR A 179 13.64 6.69 4.61
C TYR A 179 14.74 7.55 5.18
N ILE A 180 15.28 8.47 4.36
CA ILE A 180 16.32 9.42 4.72
C ILE A 180 15.84 10.86 4.48
N PRO A 181 16.40 11.84 5.20
CA PRO A 181 15.97 13.23 5.05
C PRO A 181 16.50 13.87 3.77
N ILE A 182 15.76 14.85 3.25
CA ILE A 182 16.22 15.74 2.18
C ILE A 182 16.98 16.89 2.83
N MET A 183 18.31 16.99 2.55
CA MET A 183 19.19 17.97 3.20
C MET A 183 20.01 18.84 2.22
N GLU A 184 19.83 18.69 0.91
CA GLU A 184 20.63 19.43 -0.09
C GLU A 184 20.26 20.91 -0.12
N LYS A 185 21.17 21.77 0.40
CA LYS A 185 20.99 23.23 0.39
C LYS A 185 20.87 23.82 -1.00
N GLU A 186 21.69 23.38 -1.95
CA GLU A 186 21.70 23.88 -3.33
C GLU A 186 20.37 23.65 -4.04
N MET A 187 19.72 22.51 -3.78
CA MET A 187 18.40 22.22 -4.34
C MET A 187 17.27 22.91 -3.58
N MET A 188 17.46 23.23 -2.29
CA MET A 188 16.50 23.98 -1.50
C MET A 188 16.34 25.44 -1.96
N GLU A 189 17.34 26.01 -2.60
CA GLU A 189 17.37 27.41 -3.08
C GLU A 189 17.07 27.52 -4.59
N ASN A 190 17.05 26.42 -5.32
CA ASN A 190 16.85 26.41 -6.76
C ASN A 190 15.36 26.47 -7.13
N TRP A 191 14.93 27.57 -7.73
CA TRP A 191 13.56 27.83 -8.15
C TRP A 191 13.15 27.13 -9.47
N HIS A 192 14.11 26.60 -10.22
CA HIS A 192 13.87 26.07 -11.58
C HIS A 192 14.01 24.56 -11.68
N THR A 193 14.53 23.91 -10.64
CA THR A 193 14.72 22.46 -10.66
C THR A 193 13.49 21.76 -10.05
N GLY A 194 12.59 21.33 -10.90
CA GLY A 194 11.39 20.58 -10.51
C GLY A 194 11.72 19.12 -10.25
N LEU A 195 12.11 18.77 -9.02
CA LEU A 195 12.49 17.43 -8.61
C LEU A 195 11.62 16.86 -7.48
N TYR A 196 10.65 17.65 -6.99
CA TYR A 196 9.95 17.30 -5.77
C TYR A 196 8.45 17.13 -5.99
N TYR A 197 7.89 16.12 -5.32
CA TYR A 197 6.46 15.88 -5.20
C TYR A 197 5.98 16.33 -3.84
N CYS A 198 4.75 16.75 -3.78
CA CYS A 198 4.17 17.22 -2.53
C CYS A 198 2.79 16.61 -2.31
N TYR A 199 2.64 15.96 -1.17
CA TYR A 199 1.34 15.59 -0.62
C TYR A 199 1.05 16.47 0.59
N LEU A 200 -0.18 16.93 0.69
CA LEU A 200 -0.61 17.84 1.74
C LEU A 200 -1.73 17.19 2.56
N LEU A 201 -1.58 17.26 3.86
CA LEU A 201 -2.66 16.93 4.79
C LEU A 201 -3.44 18.21 5.06
N MET A 202 -4.66 18.26 4.57
CA MET A 202 -5.55 19.40 4.74
C MET A 202 -6.37 19.27 6.04
N SER A 203 -6.75 20.39 6.64
CA SER A 203 -7.61 20.41 7.83
C SER A 203 -8.99 19.82 7.55
N THR A 204 -9.56 20.14 6.37
CA THR A 204 -10.78 19.53 5.84
C THR A 204 -10.63 19.29 4.34
N PRO A 205 -11.37 18.35 3.74
CA PRO A 205 -11.33 18.13 2.28
C PRO A 205 -11.72 19.37 1.47
N GLU A 206 -12.68 20.15 1.95
CA GLU A 206 -13.21 21.35 1.28
C GLU A 206 -12.19 22.49 1.23
N SER A 207 -11.27 22.53 2.20
CA SER A 207 -10.22 23.56 2.26
C SER A 207 -9.20 23.46 1.11
N ALA A 208 -9.16 22.35 0.39
CA ALA A 208 -8.25 22.15 -0.72
C ALA A 208 -8.54 23.09 -1.91
N SER A 209 -9.81 23.24 -2.30
CA SER A 209 -10.21 24.16 -3.39
C SER A 209 -9.96 25.61 -3.00
N VAL A 210 -10.36 25.99 -1.77
CA VAL A 210 -10.16 27.35 -1.26
C VAL A 210 -8.68 27.72 -1.24
N THR A 211 -7.82 26.79 -0.80
CA THR A 211 -6.36 27.01 -0.77
C THR A 211 -5.80 27.27 -2.17
N THR A 212 -6.16 26.44 -3.15
CA THR A 212 -5.66 26.59 -4.53
C THR A 212 -6.19 27.86 -5.19
N GLU A 213 -7.47 28.15 -5.08
CA GLU A 213 -8.09 29.35 -5.67
C GLU A 213 -7.48 30.63 -5.10
N THR A 214 -7.33 30.72 -3.78
CA THR A 214 -6.71 31.87 -3.11
C THR A 214 -5.27 32.05 -3.55
N TYR A 215 -4.48 30.96 -3.54
CA TYR A 215 -3.07 31.02 -3.95
C TYR A 215 -2.91 31.45 -5.40
N MET A 216 -3.75 30.91 -6.30
CA MET A 216 -3.75 31.26 -7.72
C MET A 216 -4.10 32.74 -7.95
N ALA A 217 -5.06 33.29 -7.20
CA ALA A 217 -5.43 34.70 -7.28
C ALA A 217 -4.28 35.62 -6.84
N ASP A 218 -3.67 35.32 -5.69
CA ASP A 218 -2.63 36.14 -5.06
C ASP A 218 -1.26 36.01 -5.74
N SER A 219 -0.98 34.87 -6.37
CA SER A 219 0.34 34.54 -6.91
C SER A 219 0.39 34.47 -8.45
N ARG A 220 -0.62 34.95 -9.15
CA ARG A 220 -0.75 34.85 -10.63
C ARG A 220 0.48 35.29 -11.40
N ALA A 221 1.05 36.49 -11.08
CA ALA A 221 2.25 36.99 -11.73
C ALA A 221 3.49 36.11 -11.47
N PHE A 222 3.61 35.59 -10.26
CA PHE A 222 4.67 34.68 -9.87
C PHE A 222 4.55 33.36 -10.62
N LEU A 223 3.37 32.73 -10.64
CA LEU A 223 3.14 31.47 -11.32
C LEU A 223 3.42 31.56 -12.82
N LYS A 224 3.02 32.66 -13.44
CA LYS A 224 3.30 32.92 -14.86
C LYS A 224 4.80 33.01 -15.19
N SER A 225 5.64 33.48 -14.25
CA SER A 225 7.10 33.51 -14.46
C SER A 225 7.73 32.10 -14.51
N PHE A 226 7.03 31.08 -14.04
CA PHE A 226 7.41 29.66 -14.12
C PHE A 226 6.58 28.87 -15.15
N THR A 227 5.85 29.55 -16.03
CA THR A 227 4.97 28.91 -17.02
C THR A 227 3.87 28.04 -16.43
N ILE A 228 3.45 28.33 -15.19
CA ILE A 228 2.35 27.65 -14.52
C ILE A 228 1.06 28.42 -14.80
N GLU A 229 0.14 27.78 -15.52
CA GLU A 229 -1.16 28.37 -15.88
C GLU A 229 -2.23 28.08 -14.84
N ASP A 230 -2.16 26.87 -14.23
CA ASP A 230 -3.15 26.40 -13.28
C ASP A 230 -2.52 25.49 -12.22
N MET A 231 -3.17 25.38 -11.07
CA MET A 231 -2.78 24.48 -9.98
C MET A 231 -4.02 23.80 -9.41
N ARG A 232 -3.84 22.58 -8.95
CA ARG A 232 -4.90 21.86 -8.23
C ARG A 232 -4.35 20.97 -7.12
N LEU A 233 -5.22 20.72 -6.16
CA LEU A 233 -5.04 19.68 -5.15
C LEU A 233 -5.93 18.50 -5.53
N ARG A 234 -5.31 17.40 -5.98
CA ARG A 234 -6.04 16.18 -6.36
C ARG A 234 -6.14 15.24 -5.16
N PRO A 235 -7.36 14.79 -4.79
CA PRO A 235 -7.55 13.86 -3.68
C PRO A 235 -6.75 12.57 -3.86
N LEU A 236 -6.22 12.03 -2.79
CA LEU A 236 -5.46 10.77 -2.80
C LEU A 236 -6.29 9.61 -3.38
N SER A 237 -7.60 9.59 -3.11
CA SER A 237 -8.55 8.60 -3.64
C SER A 237 -8.61 8.54 -5.17
N ASP A 238 -8.34 9.69 -5.82
CA ASP A 238 -8.48 9.84 -7.26
C ASP A 238 -7.16 9.62 -8.02
N LEU A 239 -6.06 9.42 -7.28
CA LEU A 239 -4.75 9.28 -7.90
C LEU A 239 -4.58 7.89 -8.56
N TYR A 240 -4.97 6.82 -7.87
CA TYR A 240 -4.71 5.46 -8.33
C TYR A 240 -5.40 5.11 -9.65
N PHE A 241 -6.69 5.43 -9.79
CA PHE A 241 -7.47 5.20 -11.01
C PHE A 241 -7.64 6.47 -11.88
N GLY A 242 -6.95 7.53 -11.53
CA GLY A 242 -7.03 8.80 -12.23
C GLY A 242 -6.21 8.85 -13.52
N GLN A 243 -6.28 10.00 -14.17
CA GLN A 243 -5.43 10.28 -15.33
C GLN A 243 -3.97 10.40 -14.86
N PRO A 244 -3.03 9.76 -15.57
CA PRO A 244 -1.61 9.94 -15.29
C PRO A 244 -1.20 11.39 -15.51
N VAL A 245 -0.37 11.91 -14.64
CA VAL A 245 0.26 13.22 -14.80
C VAL A 245 1.74 13.04 -15.09
N ARG A 246 2.33 14.02 -15.78
CA ARG A 246 3.77 14.00 -16.07
C ARG A 246 4.55 13.99 -14.77
N ALA A 247 5.64 13.22 -14.78
CA ALA A 247 6.56 13.09 -13.66
C ALA A 247 5.97 12.44 -12.38
N ASP A 248 4.77 11.91 -12.37
CA ASP A 248 4.26 11.11 -11.25
C ASP A 248 4.73 9.64 -11.43
N ALA A 249 5.59 9.18 -10.55
CA ALA A 249 6.07 7.80 -10.54
C ALA A 249 5.25 6.87 -9.62
N ALA A 250 4.16 7.37 -9.06
CA ALA A 250 3.29 6.56 -8.21
C ALA A 250 2.57 5.45 -9.03
N PRO A 251 2.25 4.32 -8.41
CA PRO A 251 1.51 3.26 -9.08
C PRO A 251 0.16 3.75 -9.59
N ILE A 252 -0.19 3.39 -10.83
CA ILE A 252 -1.46 3.73 -11.46
C ILE A 252 -2.20 2.46 -11.81
N GLY A 253 -3.42 2.33 -11.30
CA GLY A 253 -4.34 1.26 -11.61
C GLY A 253 -5.08 1.50 -12.93
N ASN A 254 -5.48 0.42 -13.59
CA ASN A 254 -6.32 0.52 -14.79
C ASN A 254 -7.77 0.17 -14.45
N LYS A 255 -8.58 1.20 -14.20
CA LYS A 255 -9.99 1.05 -13.81
C LYS A 255 -10.81 0.22 -14.82
N LEU A 256 -10.55 0.39 -16.11
CA LEU A 256 -11.26 -0.40 -17.14
C LEU A 256 -10.91 -1.88 -17.05
N ARG A 257 -9.62 -2.21 -16.94
CA ARG A 257 -9.16 -3.59 -16.79
C ARG A 257 -9.70 -4.24 -15.51
N THR A 258 -9.67 -3.52 -14.40
CA THR A 258 -10.18 -4.01 -13.11
C THR A 258 -11.70 -4.27 -13.19
N ASN A 259 -12.46 -3.35 -13.80
CA ASN A 259 -13.89 -3.54 -14.03
C ASN A 259 -14.20 -4.74 -14.93
N MET A 260 -13.45 -4.91 -16.04
CA MET A 260 -13.61 -6.07 -16.93
C MET A 260 -13.38 -7.38 -16.17
N LEU A 261 -12.34 -7.47 -15.36
CA LEU A 261 -12.08 -8.64 -14.53
C LEU A 261 -13.21 -8.90 -13.52
N PHE A 262 -13.76 -7.86 -12.93
CA PHE A 262 -14.93 -7.96 -12.04
C PHE A 262 -16.15 -8.55 -12.75
N PHE A 263 -16.49 -8.06 -13.94
CA PHE A 263 -17.60 -8.59 -14.71
C PHE A 263 -17.38 -10.05 -15.16
N ILE A 264 -16.15 -10.42 -15.53
CA ILE A 264 -15.79 -11.80 -15.85
C ILE A 264 -15.99 -12.69 -14.63
N ALA A 265 -15.60 -12.24 -13.43
CA ALA A 265 -15.81 -13.00 -12.20
C ALA A 265 -17.31 -13.25 -11.93
N ILE A 266 -18.15 -12.22 -12.09
CA ILE A 266 -19.60 -12.36 -11.96
C ILE A 266 -20.16 -13.34 -12.96
N LEU A 267 -19.72 -13.29 -14.23
CA LEU A 267 -20.17 -14.20 -15.28
C LEU A 267 -19.82 -15.65 -14.95
N ILE A 268 -18.60 -15.91 -14.50
CA ILE A 268 -18.15 -17.25 -14.09
C ILE A 268 -19.03 -17.78 -12.94
N ILE A 269 -19.29 -16.95 -11.92
CA ILE A 269 -20.17 -17.33 -10.80
C ILE A 269 -21.58 -17.63 -11.31
N GLY A 270 -22.10 -16.82 -12.22
CA GLY A 270 -23.42 -17.04 -12.83
C GLY A 270 -23.53 -18.38 -13.56
N ILE A 271 -22.52 -18.71 -14.39
CA ILE A 271 -22.45 -19.99 -15.09
C ILE A 271 -22.36 -21.16 -14.09
N ALA A 272 -21.53 -21.03 -13.07
CA ALA A 272 -21.38 -22.06 -12.04
C ALA A 272 -22.70 -22.28 -11.28
N LEU A 273 -23.44 -21.20 -10.98
CA LEU A 273 -24.75 -21.27 -10.32
C LEU A 273 -25.78 -21.97 -11.20
N VAL A 274 -25.85 -21.64 -12.50
CA VAL A 274 -26.75 -22.32 -13.45
C VAL A 274 -26.42 -23.81 -13.53
N ASN A 275 -25.14 -24.15 -13.63
CA ASN A 275 -24.72 -25.56 -13.65
C ASN A 275 -25.09 -26.28 -12.35
N TYR A 276 -24.92 -25.64 -11.20
CA TYR A 276 -25.31 -26.20 -9.92
C TYR A 276 -26.82 -26.43 -9.82
N ILE A 277 -27.63 -25.47 -10.28
CA ILE A 277 -29.11 -25.59 -10.32
C ILE A 277 -29.51 -26.75 -11.22
N ASN A 278 -28.96 -26.85 -12.44
CA ASN A 278 -29.27 -27.91 -13.36
C ASN A 278 -28.91 -29.28 -12.77
N LEU A 279 -27.75 -29.43 -12.15
CA LEU A 279 -27.35 -30.66 -11.48
C LEU A 279 -28.30 -31.00 -10.31
N SER A 280 -28.66 -30.00 -9.51
CA SER A 280 -29.57 -30.18 -8.37
C SER A 280 -30.94 -30.64 -8.79
N ILE A 281 -31.50 -30.09 -9.88
CA ILE A 281 -32.76 -30.51 -10.47
C ILE A 281 -32.66 -31.94 -11.01
N ALA A 282 -31.56 -32.30 -11.71
CA ALA A 282 -31.34 -33.63 -12.24
C ALA A 282 -31.24 -34.73 -11.16
N LEU A 283 -30.71 -34.37 -9.99
CA LEU A 283 -30.56 -35.30 -8.86
C LEU A 283 -31.80 -35.39 -7.97
N ALA A 284 -32.75 -34.45 -8.07
CA ALA A 284 -33.97 -34.42 -7.24
C ALA A 284 -34.80 -35.70 -7.33
N PRO A 285 -35.07 -36.31 -8.54
CA PRO A 285 -35.82 -37.54 -8.64
C PRO A 285 -35.13 -38.75 -7.99
N ILE A 286 -33.80 -38.77 -8.00
CA ILE A 286 -32.99 -39.86 -7.41
C ILE A 286 -33.11 -39.82 -5.89
N ARG A 287 -33.06 -38.64 -5.29
CA ARG A 287 -33.22 -38.45 -3.83
C ARG A 287 -34.63 -38.80 -3.37
N THR A 288 -35.65 -38.43 -4.14
CA THR A 288 -37.03 -38.77 -3.83
C THR A 288 -37.26 -40.28 -3.83
N LYS A 289 -36.71 -41.03 -4.82
CA LYS A 289 -36.78 -42.51 -4.84
C LYS A 289 -36.12 -43.13 -3.60
N SER A 290 -34.94 -42.66 -3.19
CA SER A 290 -34.25 -43.18 -2.01
C SER A 290 -35.07 -42.99 -0.71
N ILE A 291 -35.70 -41.84 -0.55
CA ILE A 291 -36.54 -41.54 0.63
C ILE A 291 -37.82 -42.40 0.61
N THR A 292 -38.43 -42.65 -0.55
CA THR A 292 -39.64 -43.47 -0.68
C THR A 292 -39.32 -44.95 -0.36
N ILE A 293 -38.16 -45.47 -0.78
CA ILE A 293 -37.74 -46.84 -0.46
C ILE A 293 -37.48 -47.02 1.04
N GLN A 294 -36.97 -46.00 1.73
CA GLN A 294 -36.72 -46.05 3.18
C GLN A 294 -38.01 -45.94 4.00
N LYS A 295 -39.12 -45.41 3.45
CA LYS A 295 -40.42 -45.25 4.12
C LYS A 295 -41.39 -46.37 3.90
N VAL A 296 -41.09 -47.41 3.10
CA VAL A 296 -41.95 -48.57 2.98
C VAL A 296 -41.77 -49.41 4.24
N PRO A 297 -42.79 -49.46 5.16
CA PRO A 297 -42.74 -50.40 6.27
C PRO A 297 -42.71 -51.82 5.68
N ARG A 298 -41.75 -52.61 6.14
CA ARG A 298 -41.80 -54.06 5.90
C ARG A 298 -43.06 -54.63 6.54
N TYR A 299 -44.19 -54.64 5.78
CA TYR A 299 -45.32 -55.51 6.07
C TYR A 299 -44.85 -56.93 5.69
N GLY A 300 -44.48 -57.69 6.67
CA GLY A 300 -44.09 -59.03 6.39
C GLY A 300 -44.02 -59.91 7.63
N SER A 301 -45.02 -60.73 7.74
CA SER A 301 -45.13 -61.95 8.53
C SER A 301 -45.64 -61.79 10.00
N ILE A 302 -46.97 -61.69 10.08
CA ILE A 302 -47.74 -62.35 11.10
C ILE A 302 -47.73 -63.82 10.73
N TRP A 303 -47.42 -64.67 11.69
CA TRP A 303 -47.60 -66.13 11.87
C TRP A 303 -46.31 -66.82 12.28
N SER A 304 -46.08 -66.99 13.58
CA SER A 304 -46.11 -68.30 14.22
C SER A 304 -45.84 -68.17 15.74
N TRP A 305 -46.84 -68.56 16.42
CA TRP A 305 -46.81 -68.86 17.86
C TRP A 305 -45.96 -70.07 18.10
N SER A 306 -45.07 -70.03 19.11
CA SER A 306 -44.87 -71.10 20.05
C SER A 306 -43.99 -70.62 21.24
N PRO A 307 -44.41 -71.00 22.44
CA PRO A 307 -43.72 -70.55 23.65
C PRO A 307 -42.67 -71.60 24.05
N TRP A 308 -41.79 -71.25 24.90
CA TRP A 308 -40.98 -72.04 25.81
C TRP A 308 -39.50 -71.68 25.89
N GLU A 309 -39.15 -71.43 27.17
CA GLU A 309 -37.95 -71.59 27.95
C GLU A 309 -36.79 -70.57 27.86
N SER A 310 -36.79 -69.78 28.88
CA SER A 310 -35.98 -69.75 30.11
C SER A 310 -34.44 -69.75 29.93
N ARG A 311 -33.89 -68.75 30.56
CA ARG A 311 -32.64 -68.71 31.35
C ARG A 311 -31.33 -68.31 30.71
N LEU A 312 -30.78 -67.39 31.46
CA LEU A 312 -29.37 -67.12 31.79
C LEU A 312 -28.66 -66.00 31.07
N SER A 313 -28.49 -64.96 31.85
CA SER A 313 -27.45 -63.97 31.80
C SER A 313 -26.06 -64.60 32.11
N PRO A 314 -24.91 -63.91 32.20
CA PRO A 314 -24.59 -62.50 31.88
C PRO A 314 -23.25 -62.31 31.12
N SER A 315 -22.88 -61.07 31.01
CA SER A 315 -21.49 -60.53 31.07
C SER A 315 -20.82 -60.02 29.81
N SER A 316 -20.32 -58.84 30.04
CA SER A 316 -19.09 -58.20 29.54
C SER A 316 -19.13 -57.37 28.25
N SER A 317 -19.07 -56.06 28.48
CA SER A 317 -18.41 -55.08 27.61
C SER A 317 -16.98 -55.48 27.28
N PRO A 318 -16.35 -55.00 26.25
CA PRO A 318 -15.83 -53.65 26.34
C PRO A 318 -15.79 -52.81 25.05
N CYS A 319 -15.62 -51.52 25.28
CA CYS A 319 -15.04 -50.47 24.43
C CYS A 319 -14.15 -50.92 23.29
N PHE A 320 -14.33 -50.21 22.16
CA PHE A 320 -13.17 -49.66 21.48
C PHE A 320 -13.57 -48.38 20.72
N SER A 321 -13.00 -47.33 21.12
CA SER A 321 -12.58 -46.08 20.59
C SER A 321 -11.87 -46.23 19.23
N CYS A 322 -11.99 -45.21 18.43
CA CYS A 322 -10.97 -44.54 17.61
C CYS A 322 -11.29 -44.33 16.12
N TYR A 323 -11.22 -43.05 15.81
CA TYR A 323 -10.61 -42.41 14.63
C TYR A 323 -11.16 -42.73 13.21
N PHE A 324 -11.78 -41.81 12.58
CA PHE A 324 -11.27 -40.77 11.63
C PHE A 324 -12.33 -39.73 11.39
#